data_89d725536a5bf97e3e87e27b898ad813
#
_entry.id   89d725536a5bf97e3e87e27b898ad813
#
_cell.length_a   1.000
_cell.length_b   1.000
_cell.length_c   1.000
_cell.angle_alpha   90.00
_cell.angle_beta   90.00
_cell.angle_gamma   90.00
#
_symmetry.space_group_name_H-M   'P 1'
#
loop_
_entity.id
_entity.type
_entity.pdbx_description
1 polymer ?
#
loop_
_entity_poly.entity_id
_entity_poly.type
_entity_poly.pdbx_seq_one_letter_code
_entity_poly.pdbx_strand_id
1 'polypeptide(L)'
;FQSVVDNISQGSTRRGRFSPYLPVEHPDIMEFLEIGTEGFPIQDLTHAVTVTDEFMKEMIEGDKQKRAIWAKVIQRLGKIGYPYIMFTDTMNNKAPEVYRDKDMKIYNSNLCSEIALHNSEEESFVCVLSSMNLLHYDEWKDTDAVETMIYFLDAVVSEFITKIDDLRHQGTLEGKRAFFYLEKSYNFAVRQRALGLGVLGWHSLLQSKNLPFDSRETAKLNVEVFKLIKDKSYKASEE
;
A
#
# COMPACT_ATOMS: atom_id res chain seq x y z
N PHE A 1 -11.45 -11.36 13.27
CA PHE A 1 -10.98 -10.02 12.84
C PHE A 1 -11.99 -8.93 13.20
N GLN A 2 -13.28 -9.09 12.92
CA GLN A 2 -14.32 -8.10 13.25
C GLN A 2 -14.23 -7.68 14.74
N SER A 3 -14.19 -8.64 15.66
CA SER A 3 -14.07 -8.35 17.11
C SER A 3 -12.79 -7.58 17.47
N VAL A 4 -11.67 -7.82 16.76
CA VAL A 4 -10.42 -7.06 16.96
C VAL A 4 -10.62 -5.62 16.49
N VAL A 5 -11.19 -5.42 15.30
CA VAL A 5 -11.50 -4.08 14.76
C VAL A 5 -12.37 -3.30 15.71
N ASP A 6 -13.43 -3.91 16.26
CA ASP A 6 -14.35 -3.29 17.18
C ASP A 6 -13.66 -2.86 18.49
N ASN A 7 -12.77 -3.72 19.01
CA ASN A 7 -12.06 -3.45 20.26
C ASN A 7 -10.94 -2.43 20.15
N ILE A 8 -10.23 -2.35 19.01
CA ILE A 8 -9.15 -1.39 18.80
C ILE A 8 -9.62 -0.04 18.29
N SER A 9 -10.91 0.11 17.99
CA SER A 9 -11.48 1.38 17.57
C SER A 9 -11.39 2.41 18.70
N GLN A 10 -10.73 3.54 18.44
CA GLN A 10 -10.55 4.63 19.40
C GLN A 10 -11.78 5.51 19.47
N GLY A 11 -12.82 5.03 20.13
CA GLY A 11 -14.11 5.72 20.23
C GLY A 11 -14.75 5.97 18.86
N SER A 12 -15.52 7.04 18.72
CA SER A 12 -16.14 7.43 17.44
C SER A 12 -15.22 8.22 16.52
N THR A 13 -14.06 8.68 17.00
CA THR A 13 -13.20 9.62 16.28
C THR A 13 -12.34 8.91 15.23
N ARG A 14 -11.78 7.74 15.54
CA ARG A 14 -10.94 6.95 14.62
C ARG A 14 -11.24 5.47 14.79
N ARG A 15 -11.89 4.90 13.79
CA ARG A 15 -12.24 3.46 13.80
C ARG A 15 -11.05 2.63 13.37
N GLY A 16 -10.90 1.44 13.99
CA GLY A 16 -10.00 0.41 13.50
C GLY A 16 -10.42 -0.07 12.11
N ARG A 17 -9.45 -0.47 11.30
CA ARG A 17 -9.68 -1.06 9.97
C ARG A 17 -8.73 -2.23 9.78
N PHE A 18 -9.18 -3.22 9.05
CA PHE A 18 -8.41 -4.43 8.73
C PHE A 18 -8.74 -4.87 7.30
N SER A 19 -7.71 -5.22 6.52
CA SER A 19 -7.86 -5.68 5.14
C SER A 19 -7.26 -7.07 4.98
N PRO A 20 -8.07 -8.14 5.09
CA PRO A 20 -7.63 -9.49 4.75
C PRO A 20 -7.53 -9.65 3.23
N TYR A 21 -6.47 -10.31 2.78
CA TYR A 21 -6.22 -10.70 1.40
C TYR A 21 -6.39 -12.20 1.25
N LEU A 22 -7.17 -12.66 0.26
CA LEU A 22 -7.40 -14.07 0.00
C LEU A 22 -7.23 -14.37 -1.50
N PRO A 23 -6.50 -15.45 -1.88
CA PRO A 23 -6.45 -15.88 -3.27
C PRO A 23 -7.84 -16.26 -3.80
N VAL A 24 -8.16 -15.87 -5.04
CA VAL A 24 -9.45 -16.24 -5.67
C VAL A 24 -9.65 -17.73 -5.85
N GLU A 25 -8.60 -18.51 -5.75
CA GLU A 25 -8.65 -20.00 -5.83
C GLU A 25 -8.73 -20.67 -4.45
N HIS A 26 -8.83 -19.87 -3.36
CA HIS A 26 -8.98 -20.42 -2.03
C HIS A 26 -10.34 -21.14 -1.88
N PRO A 27 -10.41 -22.32 -1.20
CA PRO A 27 -11.67 -23.05 -1.01
C PRO A 27 -12.81 -22.21 -0.42
N ASP A 28 -12.50 -21.30 0.50
CA ASP A 28 -13.47 -20.45 1.20
C ASP A 28 -13.78 -19.14 0.45
N ILE A 29 -13.34 -18.98 -0.80
CA ILE A 29 -13.49 -17.71 -1.53
C ILE A 29 -14.95 -17.26 -1.63
N MET A 30 -15.89 -18.18 -1.83
CA MET A 30 -17.30 -17.83 -1.98
C MET A 30 -17.90 -17.28 -0.68
N GLU A 31 -17.51 -17.83 0.47
CA GLU A 31 -17.90 -17.31 1.78
C GLU A 31 -17.20 -15.95 2.07
N PHE A 32 -15.91 -15.86 1.77
CA PHE A 32 -15.15 -14.61 1.90
C PHE A 32 -15.76 -13.44 1.14
N LEU A 33 -16.32 -13.69 -0.04
CA LEU A 33 -17.00 -12.70 -0.86
C LEU A 33 -18.38 -12.25 -0.28
N GLU A 34 -18.88 -12.90 0.77
CA GLU A 34 -20.11 -12.44 1.47
C GLU A 34 -19.83 -11.36 2.52
N ILE A 35 -18.56 -11.04 2.83
CA ILE A 35 -18.20 -9.93 3.73
C ILE A 35 -18.89 -8.65 3.27
N GLY A 36 -19.56 -7.96 4.22
CA GLY A 36 -20.37 -6.75 3.93
C GLY A 36 -21.71 -7.01 3.24
N THR A 37 -22.17 -8.27 3.13
CA THR A 37 -23.54 -8.60 2.73
C THR A 37 -24.48 -8.39 3.91
N GLU A 38 -25.68 -7.87 3.66
CA GLU A 38 -26.72 -7.72 4.69
C GLU A 38 -26.99 -9.08 5.37
N GLY A 39 -26.94 -9.07 6.71
CA GLY A 39 -27.10 -10.27 7.53
C GLY A 39 -25.83 -11.16 7.68
N PHE A 40 -24.75 -10.89 6.98
CA PHE A 40 -23.49 -11.59 7.19
C PHE A 40 -22.80 -11.08 8.47
N PRO A 41 -22.17 -11.95 9.29
CA PRO A 41 -21.60 -11.54 10.59
C PRO A 41 -20.47 -10.52 10.49
N ILE A 42 -19.78 -10.45 9.35
CA ILE A 42 -18.62 -9.57 9.13
C ILE A 42 -19.05 -8.42 8.21
N GLN A 43 -19.03 -7.19 8.74
CA GLN A 43 -19.52 -6.00 8.03
C GLN A 43 -18.43 -4.97 7.73
N ASP A 44 -17.43 -4.81 8.61
CA ASP A 44 -16.53 -3.65 8.62
C ASP A 44 -15.10 -3.96 8.13
N LEU A 45 -14.90 -5.06 7.41
CA LEU A 45 -13.59 -5.38 6.82
C LEU A 45 -13.49 -4.87 5.38
N THR A 46 -12.34 -4.27 5.06
CA THR A 46 -11.98 -3.83 3.71
C THR A 46 -11.21 -4.94 3.00
N HIS A 47 -11.91 -6.02 2.63
CA HIS A 47 -11.29 -7.23 2.11
C HIS A 47 -10.78 -7.08 0.66
N ALA A 48 -9.83 -7.93 0.30
CA ALA A 48 -9.20 -7.96 -1.01
C ALA A 48 -9.01 -9.39 -1.53
N VAL A 49 -8.96 -9.55 -2.84
CA VAL A 49 -8.60 -10.82 -3.48
C VAL A 49 -7.31 -10.69 -4.27
N THR A 50 -6.52 -11.75 -4.25
CA THR A 50 -5.33 -11.87 -5.09
C THR A 50 -5.62 -12.78 -6.28
N VAL A 51 -5.12 -12.39 -7.46
CA VAL A 51 -5.43 -13.02 -8.74
C VAL A 51 -4.14 -13.27 -9.50
N THR A 52 -3.97 -14.49 -10.01
CA THR A 52 -2.86 -14.88 -10.87
C THR A 52 -3.18 -14.72 -12.35
N ASP A 53 -2.17 -14.61 -13.19
CA ASP A 53 -2.33 -14.60 -14.65
C ASP A 53 -2.93 -15.93 -15.14
N GLU A 54 -2.56 -17.05 -14.49
CA GLU A 54 -3.09 -18.39 -14.80
C GLU A 54 -4.61 -18.47 -14.55
N PHE A 55 -5.08 -18.01 -13.38
CA PHE A 55 -6.51 -17.94 -13.09
C PHE A 55 -7.27 -17.15 -14.17
N MET A 56 -6.75 -15.97 -14.55
CA MET A 56 -7.38 -15.14 -15.56
C MET A 56 -7.41 -15.80 -16.94
N LYS A 57 -6.32 -16.47 -17.31
CA LYS A 57 -6.22 -17.21 -18.59
C LYS A 57 -7.27 -18.32 -18.65
N GLU A 58 -7.32 -19.19 -17.64
CA GLU A 58 -8.28 -20.32 -17.62
C GLU A 58 -9.73 -19.82 -17.56
N MET A 59 -9.99 -18.75 -16.83
CA MET A 59 -11.30 -18.10 -16.78
C MET A 59 -11.72 -17.61 -18.19
N ILE A 60 -10.81 -16.97 -18.94
CA ILE A 60 -11.07 -16.51 -20.32
C ILE A 60 -11.27 -17.70 -21.26
N GLU A 61 -10.48 -18.76 -21.14
CA GLU A 61 -10.55 -19.98 -21.95
C GLU A 61 -11.82 -20.80 -21.69
N GLY A 62 -12.56 -20.51 -20.63
CA GLY A 62 -13.92 -21.04 -20.44
C GLY A 62 -14.13 -21.92 -19.23
N ASP A 63 -13.19 -21.95 -18.28
CA ASP A 63 -13.41 -22.65 -17.01
C ASP A 63 -14.65 -22.10 -16.30
N LYS A 64 -15.65 -22.97 -16.10
CA LYS A 64 -16.94 -22.57 -15.55
C LYS A 64 -16.88 -22.14 -14.09
N GLN A 65 -16.04 -22.80 -13.31
CA GLN A 65 -15.88 -22.49 -11.89
C GLN A 65 -15.17 -21.16 -11.71
N LYS A 66 -14.07 -20.92 -12.43
CA LYS A 66 -13.33 -19.65 -12.40
C LYS A 66 -14.17 -18.50 -12.90
N ARG A 67 -14.99 -18.71 -13.94
CA ARG A 67 -15.97 -17.71 -14.41
C ARG A 67 -17.02 -17.36 -13.36
N ALA A 68 -17.53 -18.36 -12.62
CA ALA A 68 -18.50 -18.12 -11.55
C ALA A 68 -17.89 -17.33 -10.40
N ILE A 69 -16.66 -17.65 -9.99
CA ILE A 69 -15.92 -16.89 -8.96
C ILE A 69 -15.70 -15.46 -9.43
N TRP A 70 -15.18 -15.27 -10.65
CA TRP A 70 -14.91 -13.93 -11.17
C TRP A 70 -16.17 -13.07 -11.32
N ALA A 71 -17.25 -13.67 -11.80
CA ALA A 71 -18.55 -12.99 -11.87
C ALA A 71 -19.03 -12.52 -10.49
N LYS A 72 -18.83 -13.33 -9.43
CA LYS A 72 -19.15 -12.96 -8.06
C LYS A 72 -18.26 -11.80 -7.57
N VAL A 73 -16.94 -11.84 -7.83
CA VAL A 73 -16.00 -10.76 -7.50
C VAL A 73 -16.47 -9.44 -8.12
N ILE A 74 -16.73 -9.42 -9.43
CA ILE A 74 -17.19 -8.20 -10.14
C ILE A 74 -18.56 -7.74 -9.64
N GLN A 75 -19.47 -8.67 -9.36
CA GLN A 75 -20.78 -8.33 -8.81
C GLN A 75 -20.64 -7.63 -7.44
N ARG A 76 -19.77 -8.13 -6.58
CA ARG A 76 -19.53 -7.55 -5.25
C ARG A 76 -18.88 -6.18 -5.37
N LEU A 77 -17.83 -6.08 -6.19
CA LEU A 77 -17.15 -4.82 -6.47
C LEU A 77 -18.13 -3.73 -6.94
N GLY A 78 -19.04 -4.08 -7.85
CA GLY A 78 -20.05 -3.15 -8.36
C GLY A 78 -21.10 -2.73 -7.31
N LYS A 79 -21.40 -3.59 -6.32
CA LYS A 79 -22.40 -3.30 -5.29
C LYS A 79 -21.87 -2.49 -4.10
N ILE A 80 -20.66 -2.81 -3.63
CA ILE A 80 -20.13 -2.28 -2.36
C ILE A 80 -18.73 -1.69 -2.47
N GLY A 81 -18.08 -1.71 -3.66
CA GLY A 81 -16.71 -1.24 -3.86
C GLY A 81 -15.64 -2.22 -3.37
N TYR A 82 -16.00 -3.42 -2.93
CA TYR A 82 -15.12 -4.49 -2.47
C TYR A 82 -15.49 -5.83 -3.13
N PRO A 83 -14.55 -6.78 -3.21
CA PRO A 83 -13.16 -6.74 -2.74
C PRO A 83 -12.27 -5.82 -3.58
N TYR A 84 -11.14 -5.35 -3.02
CA TYR A 84 -10.03 -4.87 -3.84
C TYR A 84 -9.47 -6.05 -4.64
N ILE A 85 -8.90 -5.77 -5.81
CA ILE A 85 -8.32 -6.78 -6.70
C ILE A 85 -6.83 -6.50 -6.86
N MET A 86 -6.01 -7.48 -6.51
CA MET A 86 -4.56 -7.41 -6.68
C MET A 86 -4.08 -8.50 -7.64
N PHE A 87 -3.52 -8.10 -8.78
CA PHE A 87 -2.88 -9.00 -9.74
C PHE A 87 -1.44 -9.30 -9.29
N THR A 88 -1.25 -10.44 -8.59
CA THR A 88 0.01 -10.78 -7.95
C THR A 88 1.18 -10.93 -8.91
N ASP A 89 0.95 -11.55 -10.07
CA ASP A 89 2.01 -11.73 -11.07
C ASP A 89 2.43 -10.40 -11.67
N THR A 90 1.48 -9.51 -11.96
CA THR A 90 1.78 -8.15 -12.42
C THR A 90 2.61 -7.38 -11.39
N MET A 91 2.24 -7.45 -10.10
CA MET A 91 2.97 -6.79 -9.01
C MET A 91 4.41 -7.30 -8.92
N ASN A 92 4.60 -8.61 -8.90
CA ASN A 92 5.92 -9.22 -8.77
C ASN A 92 6.78 -9.05 -10.04
N ASN A 93 6.19 -9.17 -11.24
CA ASN A 93 6.90 -8.96 -12.51
C ASN A 93 7.35 -7.50 -12.70
N LYS A 94 6.65 -6.55 -12.09
CA LYS A 94 6.96 -5.11 -12.15
C LYS A 94 7.68 -4.58 -10.91
N ALA A 95 7.98 -5.45 -9.95
CA ALA A 95 8.74 -5.09 -8.76
C ALA A 95 10.14 -4.58 -9.12
N PRO A 96 10.75 -3.73 -8.27
CA PRO A 96 12.12 -3.28 -8.45
C PRO A 96 13.10 -4.46 -8.64
N GLU A 97 14.18 -4.21 -9.39
CA GLU A 97 15.18 -5.24 -9.68
C GLU A 97 15.74 -5.88 -8.41
N VAL A 98 15.98 -5.09 -7.37
CA VAL A 98 16.46 -5.56 -6.07
C VAL A 98 15.54 -6.63 -5.43
N TYR A 99 14.24 -6.61 -5.71
CA TYR A 99 13.33 -7.64 -5.22
C TYR A 99 13.54 -8.98 -5.93
N ARG A 100 13.78 -8.93 -7.24
CA ARG A 100 14.11 -10.13 -8.03
C ARG A 100 15.45 -10.71 -7.64
N ASP A 101 16.46 -9.86 -7.48
CA ASP A 101 17.83 -10.27 -7.10
C ASP A 101 17.90 -10.92 -5.73
N LYS A 102 17.01 -10.53 -4.82
CA LYS A 102 16.94 -11.06 -3.45
C LYS A 102 15.80 -12.07 -3.24
N ASP A 103 15.13 -12.52 -4.31
CA ASP A 103 13.95 -13.40 -4.27
C ASP A 103 12.84 -12.90 -3.30
N MET A 104 12.69 -11.58 -3.23
CA MET A 104 11.67 -10.93 -2.41
C MET A 104 10.35 -10.90 -3.15
N LYS A 105 9.25 -11.25 -2.48
CA LYS A 105 7.92 -11.34 -3.09
C LYS A 105 6.92 -10.43 -2.40
N ILE A 106 5.95 -9.98 -3.21
CA ILE A 106 4.81 -9.18 -2.79
C ILE A 106 3.59 -10.10 -2.76
N TYR A 107 3.07 -10.37 -1.56
CA TYR A 107 1.94 -11.28 -1.35
C TYR A 107 0.61 -10.55 -1.19
N ASN A 108 0.64 -9.34 -0.66
CA ASN A 108 -0.52 -8.50 -0.40
C ASN A 108 -0.12 -7.02 -0.47
N SER A 109 -1.11 -6.16 -0.51
CA SER A 109 -0.95 -4.72 -0.36
C SER A 109 -1.32 -4.27 1.07
N ASN A 110 -1.33 -2.97 1.31
CA ASN A 110 -1.80 -2.37 2.55
C ASN A 110 -3.33 -2.20 2.57
N LEU A 111 -3.83 -1.58 3.63
CA LEU A 111 -5.25 -1.31 3.85
C LEU A 111 -5.94 -0.58 2.68
N CYS A 112 -5.25 0.39 2.07
CA CYS A 112 -5.79 1.21 0.97
C CYS A 112 -5.43 0.68 -0.42
N SER A 113 -4.67 -0.42 -0.51
CA SER A 113 -4.31 -1.14 -1.75
C SER A 113 -3.38 -0.38 -2.71
N GLU A 114 -2.61 0.62 -2.21
CA GLU A 114 -1.66 1.39 -3.01
C GLU A 114 -0.20 0.98 -2.84
N ILE A 115 0.13 0.16 -1.85
CA ILE A 115 1.52 -0.22 -1.53
C ILE A 115 1.85 -1.60 -2.05
N ALA A 116 2.98 -1.72 -2.74
CA ALA A 116 3.53 -2.96 -3.28
C ALA A 116 4.92 -3.21 -2.68
N LEU A 117 4.98 -3.60 -1.41
CA LEU A 117 6.21 -3.89 -0.68
C LEU A 117 6.29 -5.36 -0.29
N HIS A 118 7.52 -5.85 -0.13
CA HIS A 118 7.79 -7.21 0.33
C HIS A 118 7.32 -7.43 1.76
N ASN A 119 6.83 -8.63 2.03
CA ASN A 119 6.62 -9.16 3.37
C ASN A 119 6.94 -10.66 3.40
N SER A 120 7.25 -11.18 4.58
CA SER A 120 7.62 -12.57 4.80
C SER A 120 7.16 -13.05 6.18
N GLU A 121 7.57 -14.25 6.58
CA GLU A 121 7.35 -14.71 7.95
C GLU A 121 8.10 -13.86 8.98
N GLU A 122 9.22 -13.22 8.60
CA GLU A 122 10.06 -12.42 9.49
C GLU A 122 9.87 -10.91 9.34
N GLU A 123 9.25 -10.47 8.25
CA GLU A 123 9.11 -9.05 7.90
C GLU A 123 7.66 -8.69 7.61
N SER A 124 7.20 -7.60 8.20
CA SER A 124 5.93 -6.96 7.87
C SER A 124 6.20 -5.52 7.47
N PHE A 125 5.86 -5.15 6.25
CA PHE A 125 6.16 -3.81 5.78
C PHE A 125 5.44 -2.73 6.59
N VAL A 126 6.10 -1.59 6.71
CA VAL A 126 5.55 -0.37 7.31
C VAL A 126 5.56 0.76 6.28
N CYS A 127 4.55 1.62 6.36
CA CYS A 127 4.43 2.76 5.47
C CYS A 127 4.94 4.03 6.15
N VAL A 128 5.93 4.68 5.52
CA VAL A 128 6.41 6.01 5.91
C VAL A 128 6.21 6.92 4.71
N LEU A 129 5.18 7.76 4.77
CA LEU A 129 4.61 8.46 3.63
C LEU A 129 4.56 9.96 3.85
N SER A 130 4.79 10.72 2.77
CA SER A 130 4.48 12.14 2.68
C SER A 130 4.08 12.51 1.26
N SER A 131 3.65 13.77 1.05
CA SER A 131 3.22 14.25 -0.27
C SER A 131 3.66 15.68 -0.51
N MET A 132 4.22 15.94 -1.71
CA MET A 132 4.52 17.28 -2.19
C MET A 132 3.24 17.94 -2.71
N ASN A 133 3.01 19.20 -2.31
CA ASN A 133 1.87 19.95 -2.84
C ASN A 133 2.22 20.58 -4.19
N LEU A 134 1.67 20.02 -5.26
CA LEU A 134 1.94 20.46 -6.62
C LEU A 134 1.35 21.84 -6.95
N LEU A 135 0.37 22.35 -6.19
CA LEU A 135 -0.09 23.73 -6.38
C LEU A 135 1.07 24.73 -6.29
N HIS A 136 2.06 24.40 -5.44
CA HIS A 136 3.27 25.21 -5.22
C HIS A 136 4.49 24.71 -5.99
N TYR A 137 4.27 23.94 -7.08
CA TYR A 137 5.34 23.32 -7.86
C TYR A 137 6.40 24.33 -8.31
N ASP A 138 5.97 25.47 -8.85
CA ASP A 138 6.88 26.49 -9.35
C ASP A 138 7.70 27.19 -8.23
N GLU A 139 7.26 27.09 -6.98
CA GLU A 139 7.97 27.64 -5.81
C GLU A 139 9.10 26.71 -5.34
N TRP A 140 8.88 25.39 -5.40
CA TRP A 140 9.81 24.42 -4.82
C TRP A 140 10.62 23.60 -5.83
N LYS A 141 10.27 23.57 -7.11
CA LYS A 141 10.92 22.71 -8.12
C LYS A 141 12.43 22.94 -8.25
N ASP A 142 12.88 24.17 -8.09
CA ASP A 142 14.29 24.58 -8.21
C ASP A 142 15.01 24.65 -6.85
N THR A 143 14.39 24.16 -5.78
CA THR A 143 14.94 24.09 -4.43
C THR A 143 15.34 22.64 -4.06
N ASP A 144 15.85 22.43 -2.86
CA ASP A 144 16.15 21.14 -2.26
C ASP A 144 14.96 20.51 -1.51
N ALA A 145 13.73 20.98 -1.75
CA ALA A 145 12.54 20.54 -1.01
C ALA A 145 12.26 19.05 -1.16
N VAL A 146 12.50 18.46 -2.34
CA VAL A 146 12.30 17.03 -2.57
C VAL A 146 13.34 16.22 -1.81
N GLU A 147 14.60 16.58 -1.91
CA GLU A 147 15.71 15.95 -1.20
C GLU A 147 15.52 16.04 0.32
N THR A 148 15.19 17.22 0.82
CA THR A 148 14.87 17.46 2.24
C THR A 148 13.72 16.56 2.73
N MET A 149 12.68 16.35 1.90
CA MET A 149 11.58 15.48 2.27
C MET A 149 12.01 14.01 2.34
N ILE A 150 12.90 13.55 1.48
CA ILE A 150 13.47 12.19 1.57
C ILE A 150 14.26 12.02 2.86
N TYR A 151 15.15 12.96 3.20
CA TYR A 151 15.89 12.92 4.47
C TYR A 151 14.98 12.96 5.69
N PHE A 152 13.90 13.75 5.63
CA PHE A 152 12.90 13.79 6.69
C PHE A 152 12.20 12.43 6.87
N LEU A 153 11.77 11.80 5.79
CA LEU A 153 11.14 10.48 5.85
C LEU A 153 12.09 9.41 6.36
N ASP A 154 13.38 9.46 5.99
CA ASP A 154 14.39 8.54 6.50
C ASP A 154 14.66 8.76 8.00
N ALA A 155 14.66 10.01 8.45
CA ALA A 155 14.74 10.33 9.89
C ALA A 155 13.54 9.77 10.67
N VAL A 156 12.33 9.79 10.09
CA VAL A 156 11.13 9.17 10.70
C VAL A 156 11.29 7.65 10.82
N VAL A 157 11.84 6.97 9.79
CA VAL A 157 12.18 5.54 9.88
C VAL A 157 13.19 5.29 10.98
N SER A 158 14.22 6.11 11.07
CA SER A 158 15.26 6.01 12.10
C SER A 158 14.70 6.19 13.52
N GLU A 159 13.80 7.15 13.71
CA GLU A 159 13.09 7.35 14.98
C GLU A 159 12.21 6.14 15.34
N PHE A 160 11.47 5.60 14.37
CA PHE A 160 10.68 4.38 14.56
C PHE A 160 11.54 3.21 15.01
N ILE A 161 12.66 2.95 14.32
CA ILE A 161 13.60 1.89 14.66
C ILE A 161 14.12 2.06 16.10
N THR A 162 14.58 3.27 16.46
CA THR A 162 15.09 3.58 17.78
C THR A 162 14.04 3.34 18.87
N LYS A 163 12.81 3.84 18.68
CA LYS A 163 11.73 3.66 19.65
C LYS A 163 11.35 2.19 19.86
N ILE A 164 11.35 1.38 18.81
CA ILE A 164 11.05 -0.05 18.95
C ILE A 164 12.21 -0.80 19.59
N ASP A 165 13.46 -0.44 19.29
CA ASP A 165 14.64 -1.03 19.93
C ASP A 165 14.69 -0.68 21.43
N ASP A 166 14.34 0.53 21.82
CA ASP A 166 14.20 0.94 23.22
C ASP A 166 13.19 0.06 23.98
N LEU A 167 12.06 -0.31 23.38
CA LEU A 167 11.10 -1.24 24.00
C LEU A 167 11.73 -2.59 24.31
N ARG A 168 12.59 -3.10 23.42
CA ARG A 168 13.33 -4.35 23.62
C ARG A 168 14.26 -4.28 24.84
N HIS A 169 14.88 -3.13 25.08
CA HIS A 169 15.89 -2.92 26.11
C HIS A 169 15.34 -2.42 27.46
N GLN A 170 14.05 -2.08 27.55
CA GLN A 170 13.42 -1.62 28.80
C GLN A 170 13.45 -2.66 29.93
N GLY A 171 13.67 -3.94 29.65
CA GLY A 171 13.71 -5.01 30.66
C GLY A 171 12.36 -5.36 31.29
N THR A 172 11.29 -4.61 31.01
CA THR A 172 9.93 -4.84 31.48
C THR A 172 9.19 -5.91 30.69
N LEU A 173 8.20 -6.56 31.30
CA LEU A 173 7.33 -7.51 30.60
C LEU A 173 6.51 -6.82 29.49
N GLU A 174 6.08 -5.60 29.73
CA GLU A 174 5.33 -4.79 28.76
C GLU A 174 6.18 -4.43 27.55
N GLY A 175 7.41 -3.98 27.75
CA GLY A 175 8.36 -3.69 26.68
C GLY A 175 8.66 -4.93 25.83
N LYS A 176 8.91 -6.07 26.45
CA LYS A 176 9.13 -7.35 25.74
C LYS A 176 7.92 -7.77 24.91
N ARG A 177 6.70 -7.63 25.45
CA ARG A 177 5.46 -7.93 24.71
C ARG A 177 5.25 -6.97 23.54
N ALA A 178 5.45 -5.68 23.77
CA ALA A 178 5.33 -4.68 22.71
C ALA A 178 6.32 -4.95 21.57
N PHE A 179 7.58 -5.23 21.90
CA PHE A 179 8.58 -5.61 20.91
C PHE A 179 8.16 -6.88 20.14
N PHE A 180 7.72 -7.92 20.82
CA PHE A 180 7.27 -9.15 20.16
C PHE A 180 6.21 -8.93 19.08
N TYR A 181 5.24 -8.03 19.31
CA TYR A 181 4.21 -7.70 18.33
C TYR A 181 4.72 -6.79 17.20
N LEU A 182 5.81 -6.06 17.42
CA LEU A 182 6.37 -5.11 16.46
C LEU A 182 7.64 -5.62 15.77
N GLU A 183 8.16 -6.79 16.17
CA GLU A 183 9.43 -7.34 15.70
C GLU A 183 9.49 -7.45 14.18
N LYS A 184 8.43 -7.94 13.54
CA LYS A 184 8.39 -8.06 12.07
C LYS A 184 8.44 -6.70 11.37
N SER A 185 7.77 -5.70 11.94
CA SER A 185 7.80 -4.32 11.43
C SER A 185 9.15 -3.65 11.66
N TYR A 186 9.77 -3.93 12.80
CA TYR A 186 11.14 -3.50 13.10
C TYR A 186 12.14 -4.11 12.11
N ASN A 187 12.07 -5.42 11.88
CA ASN A 187 12.94 -6.11 10.93
C ASN A 187 12.83 -5.50 9.52
N PHE A 188 11.60 -5.26 9.06
CA PHE A 188 11.38 -4.61 7.77
C PHE A 188 11.99 -3.20 7.74
N ALA A 189 11.73 -2.38 8.76
CA ALA A 189 12.23 -1.00 8.81
C ALA A 189 13.77 -0.97 8.78
N VAL A 190 14.44 -1.84 9.55
CA VAL A 190 15.89 -1.94 9.58
C VAL A 190 16.49 -2.39 8.24
N ARG A 191 15.87 -3.40 7.60
CA ARG A 191 16.42 -4.02 6.40
C ARG A 191 16.06 -3.28 5.11
N GLN A 192 14.84 -2.71 5.02
CA GLN A 192 14.28 -2.19 3.77
C GLN A 192 14.28 -0.65 3.71
N ARG A 193 14.05 0.03 4.84
CA ARG A 193 13.94 1.51 4.91
C ARG A 193 13.09 2.10 3.79
N ALA A 194 11.95 1.46 3.46
CA ALA A 194 11.11 1.87 2.35
C ALA A 194 10.42 3.20 2.64
N LEU A 195 10.53 4.16 1.72
CA LEU A 195 9.94 5.50 1.80
C LEU A 195 8.92 5.69 0.68
N GLY A 196 7.85 6.41 0.96
CA GLY A 196 6.84 6.78 -0.01
C GLY A 196 6.67 8.30 -0.12
N LEU A 197 7.20 8.90 -1.17
CA LEU A 197 6.97 10.31 -1.48
C LEU A 197 5.97 10.43 -2.63
N GLY A 198 4.75 10.85 -2.29
CA GLY A 198 3.67 11.09 -3.24
C GLY A 198 3.48 12.57 -3.55
N VAL A 199 2.34 12.85 -4.18
CA VAL A 199 1.94 14.21 -4.53
C VAL A 199 0.46 14.45 -4.21
N LEU A 200 0.11 15.70 -4.01
CA LEU A 200 -1.28 16.18 -3.95
C LEU A 200 -1.41 17.47 -4.78
N GLY A 201 -2.64 17.87 -5.09
CA GLY A 201 -2.89 19.15 -5.75
C GLY A 201 -2.61 19.18 -7.25
N TRP A 202 -2.52 18.04 -7.95
CA TRP A 202 -2.32 17.99 -9.41
C TRP A 202 -3.39 18.80 -10.17
N HIS A 203 -4.67 18.57 -9.88
CA HIS A 203 -5.76 19.31 -10.51
C HIS A 203 -5.68 20.82 -10.19
N SER A 204 -5.33 21.18 -8.96
CA SER A 204 -5.14 22.58 -8.57
C SER A 204 -4.00 23.26 -9.36
N LEU A 205 -2.90 22.55 -9.59
CA LEU A 205 -1.81 23.03 -10.45
C LEU A 205 -2.30 23.25 -11.88
N LEU A 206 -3.07 22.30 -12.45
CA LEU A 206 -3.61 22.44 -13.79
C LEU A 206 -4.56 23.65 -13.90
N GLN A 207 -5.43 23.84 -12.91
CA GLN A 207 -6.33 24.99 -12.85
C GLN A 207 -5.56 26.31 -12.76
N SER A 208 -4.51 26.40 -11.93
CA SER A 208 -3.69 27.61 -11.82
C SER A 208 -2.98 27.97 -13.12
N LYS A 209 -2.69 26.98 -13.97
CA LYS A 209 -2.06 27.14 -15.29
C LYS A 209 -3.07 27.20 -16.45
N ASN A 210 -4.39 27.15 -16.17
CA ASN A 210 -5.46 27.05 -17.17
C ASN A 210 -5.25 25.91 -18.18
N LEU A 211 -4.77 24.75 -17.72
CA LEU A 211 -4.52 23.58 -18.55
C LEU A 211 -5.68 22.59 -18.44
N PRO A 212 -6.30 22.16 -19.55
CA PRO A 212 -7.24 21.04 -19.57
C PRO A 212 -6.56 19.73 -19.13
N PHE A 213 -7.27 18.89 -18.39
CA PHE A 213 -6.71 17.66 -17.81
C PHE A 213 -6.16 16.70 -18.88
N ASP A 214 -6.78 16.61 -20.03
CA ASP A 214 -6.47 15.71 -21.14
C ASP A 214 -5.64 16.37 -22.26
N SER A 215 -5.06 17.56 -22.02
CA SER A 215 -4.26 18.25 -23.02
C SER A 215 -2.85 17.66 -23.19
N ARG A 216 -2.23 17.92 -24.34
CA ARG A 216 -0.82 17.56 -24.59
C ARG A 216 0.14 18.31 -23.67
N GLU A 217 -0.18 19.53 -23.32
CA GLU A 217 0.57 20.39 -22.39
C GLU A 217 0.57 19.78 -21.00
N THR A 218 -0.58 19.29 -20.54
CA THR A 218 -0.70 18.57 -19.27
C THR A 218 0.13 17.29 -19.27
N ALA A 219 0.11 16.53 -20.36
CA ALA A 219 0.93 15.31 -20.46
C ALA A 219 2.45 15.63 -20.39
N LYS A 220 2.91 16.73 -21.00
CA LYS A 220 4.30 17.19 -20.91
C LYS A 220 4.66 17.62 -19.48
N LEU A 221 3.80 18.41 -18.85
CA LEU A 221 3.99 18.85 -17.47
C LEU A 221 4.04 17.66 -16.51
N ASN A 222 3.19 16.63 -16.73
CA ASN A 222 3.23 15.40 -15.94
C ASN A 222 4.61 14.72 -16.00
N VAL A 223 5.16 14.57 -17.20
CA VAL A 223 6.50 13.97 -17.38
C VAL A 223 7.57 14.82 -16.68
N GLU A 224 7.51 16.14 -16.83
CA GLU A 224 8.47 17.08 -16.20
C GLU A 224 8.44 16.94 -14.66
N VAL A 225 7.26 17.08 -14.06
CA VAL A 225 7.06 17.03 -12.61
C VAL A 225 7.56 15.70 -12.02
N PHE A 226 7.09 14.58 -12.56
CA PHE A 226 7.43 13.28 -12.00
C PHE A 226 8.86 12.85 -12.30
N LYS A 227 9.43 13.29 -13.41
CA LYS A 227 10.87 13.08 -13.66
C LYS A 227 11.71 13.83 -12.64
N LEU A 228 11.40 15.12 -12.37
CA LEU A 228 12.12 15.92 -11.39
C LEU A 228 12.06 15.29 -9.99
N ILE A 229 10.85 14.91 -9.52
CA ILE A 229 10.67 14.28 -8.21
C ILE A 229 11.47 12.97 -8.15
N LYS A 230 11.38 12.14 -9.20
CA LYS A 230 12.13 10.89 -9.26
C LYS A 230 13.62 11.12 -9.17
N ASP A 231 14.19 11.97 -10.05
CA ASP A 231 15.64 12.17 -10.13
C ASP A 231 16.20 12.70 -8.79
N LYS A 232 15.51 13.68 -8.17
CA LYS A 232 15.91 14.25 -6.88
C LYS A 232 15.75 13.25 -5.72
N SER A 233 14.67 12.47 -5.71
CA SER A 233 14.44 11.46 -4.67
C SER A 233 15.47 10.34 -4.72
N TYR A 234 15.81 9.85 -5.92
CA TYR A 234 16.83 8.82 -6.07
C TYR A 234 18.21 9.32 -5.65
N LYS A 235 18.58 10.53 -6.07
CA LYS A 235 19.83 11.16 -5.65
C LYS A 235 19.94 11.24 -4.13
N ALA A 236 18.90 11.75 -3.44
CA ALA A 236 18.89 11.84 -1.99
C ALA A 236 18.90 10.48 -1.28
N SER A 237 18.38 9.43 -1.94
CA SER A 237 18.39 8.07 -1.40
C SER A 237 19.75 7.36 -1.56
N GLU A 238 20.61 7.82 -2.45
CA GLU A 238 21.96 7.31 -2.67
C GLU A 238 22.99 7.94 -1.72
N GLU A 239 22.72 9.11 -1.17
CA GLU A 239 23.54 9.84 -0.18
C GLU A 239 23.38 9.26 1.23
#